data_f2b8cf4e3c37e9c648ac50918588a27c
#
_entry.id   f2b8cf4e3c37e9c648ac50918588a27c
#
_cell.length_a   1.000
_cell.length_b   1.000
_cell.length_c   1.000
_cell.angle_alpha   90.00
_cell.angle_beta   90.00
_cell.angle_gamma   90.00
#
_symmetry.space_group_name_H-M   'P 1'
#
loop_
_entity.id
_entity.type
_entity.pdbx_description
1 polymer ?
#
loop_
_entity_poly.entity_id
_entity_poly.type
_entity_poly.pdbx_seq_one_letter_code
_entity_poly.pdbx_strand_id
1 'polypeptide(L)'
;MSERNASKAASLYFYIIVVSIVGGTLFGYSLLHLDLVPRAWWILVTFSISTLLAELVPVYFLDGKTAISVSFALVYASILLSSPFLATVIAFLGIFGATVFEKWYRGFFNASQFAISTFLAGMVFQVFQGYRYEFVWGNYHFYLAIVSSIVIFFLCNASLVLGAVSLQSRIPFRVFWKKDVNGILIQYFALFPLSVLLYFAYVNVGFVGMALFFFPLMVARYSFKLFVDTKRMHMELLRALTAAVDAKDPYTRGHSSRVSQLSLWIAEKMGLSEKRRELLEYAAILHDVGKIGVADAILSKNGRLSVEEYQIIKEHPVIGHRIVGGVDFLKEVAEIVLAHHERCDGRGYPYGKTDEKIPLEAKIVAAADVFDALTSERPYRRAYTVEEAFQVMENEEEGHFAEEVFLVLKTVIKEKGWPPDAG
;
A
#
# COMPACT_ATOMS: atom_id res chain seq x y z
N MET A 1 20.83 -24.14 4.89
CA MET A 1 20.03 -22.92 4.54
C MET A 1 20.89 -21.71 4.12
N SER A 2 22.16 -21.59 4.52
CA SER A 2 23.04 -20.44 4.24
C SER A 2 23.51 -20.32 2.77
N GLU A 3 23.95 -21.37 2.14
CA GLU A 3 24.51 -21.33 0.76
C GLU A 3 23.49 -20.98 -0.31
N ARG A 4 22.25 -21.46 -0.18
CA ARG A 4 21.15 -21.15 -1.11
C ARG A 4 20.68 -19.70 -1.02
N ASN A 5 20.84 -19.08 0.14
CA ASN A 5 20.55 -17.66 0.35
C ASN A 5 21.66 -16.76 -0.20
N ALA A 6 22.93 -17.16 -0.06
CA ALA A 6 24.07 -16.45 -0.62
C ALA A 6 24.06 -16.45 -2.17
N SER A 7 23.77 -17.61 -2.80
CA SER A 7 23.67 -17.73 -4.26
C SER A 7 22.59 -16.80 -4.86
N LYS A 8 21.44 -16.62 -4.19
CA LYS A 8 20.34 -15.78 -4.68
C LYS A 8 20.56 -14.29 -4.45
N ALA A 9 21.20 -13.91 -3.36
CA ALA A 9 21.67 -12.55 -3.18
C ALA A 9 22.68 -12.16 -4.28
N ALA A 10 23.58 -13.08 -4.63
CA ALA A 10 24.51 -12.90 -5.73
C ALA A 10 23.80 -12.68 -7.08
N SER A 11 22.70 -13.40 -7.38
CA SER A 11 21.93 -13.24 -8.59
C SER A 11 21.26 -11.87 -8.70
N LEU A 12 20.69 -11.35 -7.60
CA LEU A 12 20.12 -10.00 -7.55
C LEU A 12 21.20 -8.93 -7.75
N TYR A 13 22.32 -9.03 -7.05
CA TYR A 13 23.43 -8.08 -7.22
C TYR A 13 24.00 -8.12 -8.64
N PHE A 14 24.17 -9.31 -9.20
CA PHE A 14 24.59 -9.46 -10.59
C PHE A 14 23.62 -8.77 -11.56
N TYR A 15 22.33 -8.98 -11.40
CA TYR A 15 21.29 -8.32 -12.21
C TYR A 15 21.35 -6.79 -12.09
N ILE A 16 21.44 -6.26 -10.87
CA ILE A 16 21.57 -4.82 -10.61
C ILE A 16 22.82 -4.27 -11.29
N ILE A 17 23.96 -4.96 -11.19
CA ILE A 17 25.23 -4.54 -11.83
C ILE A 17 25.09 -4.51 -13.36
N VAL A 18 24.54 -5.56 -13.96
CA VAL A 18 24.37 -5.63 -15.42
C VAL A 18 23.49 -4.48 -15.94
N VAL A 19 22.32 -4.26 -15.34
CA VAL A 19 21.42 -3.16 -15.72
C VAL A 19 22.09 -1.81 -15.50
N SER A 20 22.84 -1.65 -14.42
CA SER A 20 23.57 -0.43 -14.10
C SER A 20 24.69 -0.15 -15.11
N ILE A 21 25.43 -1.16 -15.53
CA ILE A 21 26.47 -1.01 -16.57
C ILE A 21 25.82 -0.61 -17.90
N VAL A 22 24.79 -1.33 -18.34
CA VAL A 22 24.10 -1.03 -19.62
C VAL A 22 23.53 0.40 -19.59
N GLY A 23 22.80 0.78 -18.56
CA GLY A 23 22.21 2.11 -18.46
C GLY A 23 23.27 3.22 -18.33
N GLY A 24 24.31 3.00 -17.53
CA GLY A 24 25.43 3.93 -17.41
C GLY A 24 26.21 4.11 -18.73
N THR A 25 26.41 3.03 -19.49
CA THR A 25 27.02 3.09 -20.83
C THR A 25 26.14 3.86 -21.81
N LEU A 26 24.83 3.60 -21.82
CA LEU A 26 23.88 4.35 -22.64
C LEU A 26 23.83 5.84 -22.28
N PHE A 27 23.88 6.15 -20.98
CA PHE A 27 23.98 7.55 -20.51
C PHE A 27 25.27 8.21 -21.03
N GLY A 28 26.43 7.56 -20.86
CA GLY A 28 27.71 8.07 -21.36
C GLY A 28 27.72 8.22 -22.87
N TYR A 29 27.18 7.23 -23.59
CA TYR A 29 27.03 7.32 -25.06
C TYR A 29 26.13 8.47 -25.48
N SER A 30 25.00 8.67 -24.74
CA SER A 30 24.08 9.76 -25.03
C SER A 30 24.70 11.12 -24.77
N LEU A 31 25.55 11.28 -23.74
CA LEU A 31 26.30 12.52 -23.50
C LEU A 31 27.24 12.90 -24.64
N LEU A 32 27.89 11.90 -25.24
CA LEU A 32 28.81 12.12 -26.38
C LEU A 32 28.09 12.52 -27.69
N HIS A 33 26.78 12.24 -27.79
CA HIS A 33 25.97 12.52 -28.98
C HIS A 33 24.96 13.65 -28.75
N LEU A 34 25.17 14.48 -27.69
CA LEU A 34 24.33 15.63 -27.45
C LEU A 34 24.67 16.81 -28.33
N ASP A 35 23.68 17.23 -29.14
CA ASP A 35 23.73 18.52 -29.83
C ASP A 35 23.11 19.58 -28.94
N LEU A 36 23.94 20.26 -28.13
CA LEU A 36 23.47 21.28 -27.16
C LEU A 36 23.28 22.65 -27.84
N VAL A 37 22.29 22.73 -28.74
CA VAL A 37 21.78 24.03 -29.21
C VAL A 37 21.05 24.74 -28.04
N PRO A 38 20.90 26.08 -28.03
CA PRO A 38 20.28 26.79 -26.90
C PRO A 38 18.93 26.22 -26.44
N ARG A 39 18.08 25.79 -27.37
CA ARG A 39 16.79 25.14 -27.06
C ARG A 39 16.97 23.81 -26.31
N ALA A 40 17.91 22.99 -26.73
CA ALA A 40 18.19 21.69 -26.11
C ALA A 40 18.73 21.87 -24.68
N TRP A 41 19.54 22.89 -24.45
CA TRP A 41 20.03 23.22 -23.11
C TRP A 41 18.91 23.57 -22.14
N TRP A 42 17.95 24.41 -22.56
CA TRP A 42 16.80 24.74 -21.74
C TRP A 42 15.90 23.52 -21.46
N ILE A 43 15.69 22.63 -22.42
CA ILE A 43 14.95 21.38 -22.22
C ILE A 43 15.70 20.51 -21.20
N LEU A 44 17.02 20.32 -21.35
CA LEU A 44 17.84 19.55 -20.43
C LEU A 44 17.69 20.02 -18.99
N VAL A 45 17.95 21.30 -18.74
CA VAL A 45 17.92 21.87 -17.39
C VAL A 45 16.51 21.78 -16.80
N THR A 46 15.51 22.24 -17.54
CA THR A 46 14.13 22.29 -17.07
C THR A 46 13.58 20.92 -16.72
N PHE A 47 13.70 19.97 -17.64
CA PHE A 47 13.13 18.64 -17.44
C PHE A 47 13.93 17.79 -16.43
N SER A 48 15.26 17.94 -16.37
CA SER A 48 16.07 17.26 -15.34
C SER A 48 15.73 17.73 -13.95
N ILE A 49 15.64 19.06 -13.72
CA ILE A 49 15.26 19.61 -12.41
C ILE A 49 13.83 19.23 -12.05
N SER A 50 12.89 19.33 -12.99
CA SER A 50 11.49 18.96 -12.72
C SER A 50 11.33 17.46 -12.42
N THR A 51 12.07 16.61 -13.12
CA THR A 51 12.09 15.15 -12.86
C THR A 51 12.68 14.84 -11.48
N LEU A 52 13.78 15.51 -11.12
CA LEU A 52 14.38 15.41 -9.78
C LEU A 52 13.38 15.84 -8.70
N LEU A 53 12.74 17.00 -8.84
CA LEU A 53 11.73 17.47 -7.87
C LEU A 53 10.52 16.52 -7.79
N ALA A 54 10.08 15.97 -8.92
CA ALA A 54 9.01 14.98 -8.94
C ALA A 54 9.40 13.69 -8.22
N GLU A 55 10.63 13.25 -8.27
CA GLU A 55 11.09 12.02 -7.63
C GLU A 55 11.34 12.20 -6.12
N LEU A 56 11.73 13.39 -5.67
CA LEU A 56 11.95 13.71 -4.24
C LEU A 56 10.69 13.58 -3.38
N VAL A 57 9.49 13.58 -3.98
CA VAL A 57 8.21 13.47 -3.28
C VAL A 57 7.45 12.21 -3.73
N PRO A 58 7.92 11.00 -3.47
CA PRO A 58 7.18 9.79 -3.81
C PRO A 58 5.87 9.73 -3.02
N VAL A 59 4.77 9.33 -3.67
CA VAL A 59 3.50 9.05 -3.01
C VAL A 59 3.34 7.55 -2.94
N TYR A 60 3.27 7.04 -1.72
CA TYR A 60 2.96 5.63 -1.47
C TYR A 60 1.47 5.47 -1.24
N PHE A 61 0.88 4.41 -1.78
CA PHE A 61 -0.48 4.02 -1.39
C PHE A 61 -0.53 3.54 0.06
N LEU A 62 -1.74 3.36 0.58
CA LEU A 62 -1.97 2.86 1.95
C LEU A 62 -1.34 1.49 2.21
N ASP A 63 -1.09 0.69 1.16
CA ASP A 63 -0.34 -0.58 1.24
C ASP A 63 1.15 -0.39 1.59
N GLY A 64 1.67 0.85 1.54
CA GLY A 64 3.06 1.20 1.81
C GLY A 64 4.09 0.60 0.84
N LYS A 65 3.63 -0.15 -0.17
CA LYS A 65 4.50 -0.91 -1.10
C LYS A 65 4.52 -0.30 -2.50
N THR A 66 3.42 0.29 -2.93
CA THR A 66 3.27 0.84 -4.28
C THR A 66 3.48 2.35 -4.25
N ALA A 67 4.54 2.82 -4.90
CA ALA A 67 4.81 4.26 -5.06
C ALA A 67 4.43 4.72 -6.47
N ILE A 68 3.71 5.83 -6.56
CA ILE A 68 3.48 6.52 -7.84
C ILE A 68 4.46 7.67 -7.96
N SER A 69 5.25 7.68 -9.03
CA SER A 69 6.08 8.83 -9.38
C SER A 69 5.55 9.49 -10.65
N VAL A 70 5.43 10.82 -10.59
CA VAL A 70 5.07 11.65 -11.76
C VAL A 70 6.28 11.86 -12.69
N SER A 71 7.47 11.45 -12.26
CA SER A 71 8.70 11.54 -13.05
C SER A 71 8.57 10.89 -14.44
N PHE A 72 7.78 9.80 -14.56
CA PHE A 72 7.44 9.21 -15.83
C PHE A 72 6.84 10.23 -16.81
N ALA A 73 5.90 11.05 -16.37
CA ALA A 73 5.24 12.02 -17.26
C ALA A 73 6.23 13.07 -17.82
N LEU A 74 7.19 13.51 -17.00
CA LEU A 74 8.23 14.44 -17.41
C LEU A 74 9.25 13.79 -18.34
N VAL A 75 9.70 12.59 -17.98
CA VAL A 75 10.64 11.82 -18.82
C VAL A 75 10.01 11.52 -20.17
N TYR A 76 8.75 11.07 -20.19
CA TYR A 76 8.07 10.77 -21.46
C TYR A 76 7.79 12.05 -22.28
N ALA A 77 7.44 13.17 -21.67
CA ALA A 77 7.34 14.45 -22.36
C ALA A 77 8.68 14.87 -22.98
N SER A 78 9.82 14.57 -22.35
CA SER A 78 11.14 14.85 -22.93
C SER A 78 11.44 14.01 -24.17
N ILE A 79 10.91 12.77 -24.27
CA ILE A 79 10.99 11.94 -25.49
C ILE A 79 10.27 12.61 -26.65
N LEU A 80 9.10 13.20 -26.38
CA LEU A 80 8.31 13.89 -27.40
C LEU A 80 8.95 15.20 -27.86
N LEU A 81 9.76 15.84 -27.00
CA LEU A 81 10.35 17.17 -27.23
C LEU A 81 11.75 17.16 -27.81
N SER A 82 12.47 16.04 -27.70
CA SER A 82 13.91 16.05 -27.92
C SER A 82 14.42 14.73 -28.53
N SER A 83 15.73 14.72 -28.86
CA SER A 83 16.38 13.51 -29.32
C SER A 83 16.38 12.39 -28.28
N PRO A 84 16.45 11.11 -28.67
CA PRO A 84 16.59 9.99 -27.74
C PRO A 84 17.76 10.17 -26.77
N PHE A 85 18.85 10.75 -27.25
CA PHE A 85 20.05 11.03 -26.45
C PHE A 85 19.76 12.03 -25.34
N LEU A 86 19.13 13.18 -25.66
CA LEU A 86 18.82 14.22 -24.69
C LEU A 86 17.80 13.71 -23.65
N ALA A 87 16.74 13.02 -24.09
CA ALA A 87 15.75 12.44 -23.21
C ALA A 87 16.37 11.42 -22.23
N THR A 88 17.32 10.60 -22.71
CA THR A 88 18.06 9.62 -21.87
C THR A 88 18.89 10.30 -20.80
N VAL A 89 19.56 11.39 -21.15
CA VAL A 89 20.35 12.18 -20.16
C VAL A 89 19.44 12.81 -19.13
N ILE A 90 18.29 13.38 -19.53
CA ILE A 90 17.27 13.95 -18.63
C ILE A 90 16.78 12.88 -17.65
N ALA A 91 16.39 11.70 -18.14
CA ALA A 91 15.91 10.61 -17.34
C ALA A 91 16.94 10.17 -16.30
N PHE A 92 18.19 9.97 -16.75
CA PHE A 92 19.25 9.52 -15.83
C PHE A 92 19.55 10.53 -14.75
N LEU A 93 19.78 11.80 -15.11
CA LEU A 93 20.13 12.86 -14.17
C LEU A 93 19.00 13.15 -13.18
N GLY A 94 17.76 13.22 -13.64
CA GLY A 94 16.60 13.50 -12.80
C GLY A 94 16.36 12.40 -11.77
N ILE A 95 16.41 11.15 -12.17
CA ILE A 95 16.19 10.00 -11.28
C ILE A 95 17.37 9.79 -10.33
N PHE A 96 18.60 9.85 -10.84
CA PHE A 96 19.80 9.63 -10.02
C PHE A 96 19.94 10.72 -8.95
N GLY A 97 19.75 11.99 -9.32
CA GLY A 97 19.87 13.12 -8.40
C GLY A 97 18.93 13.02 -7.19
N ALA A 98 17.72 12.47 -7.38
CA ALA A 98 16.76 12.32 -6.30
C ALA A 98 17.06 11.12 -5.36
N THR A 99 17.66 10.06 -5.90
CA THR A 99 17.76 8.76 -5.20
C THR A 99 19.18 8.44 -4.68
N VAL A 100 20.17 9.24 -5.04
CA VAL A 100 21.59 9.01 -4.68
C VAL A 100 21.85 9.08 -3.17
N PHE A 101 21.08 9.88 -2.43
CA PHE A 101 21.29 10.12 -1.00
C PHE A 101 20.78 8.98 -0.09
N GLU A 102 19.89 8.10 -0.60
CA GLU A 102 19.41 6.95 0.20
C GLU A 102 20.42 5.80 0.18
N LYS A 103 20.53 5.14 -0.99
CA LYS A 103 21.49 4.05 -1.27
C LYS A 103 21.94 4.22 -2.71
N TRP A 104 23.11 4.78 -2.91
CA TRP A 104 23.64 5.15 -4.22
C TRP A 104 23.47 4.07 -5.32
N TYR A 105 23.67 2.78 -4.97
CA TYR A 105 23.53 1.67 -5.91
C TYR A 105 22.08 1.43 -6.37
N ARG A 106 21.08 1.71 -5.50
CA ARG A 106 19.66 1.67 -5.88
C ARG A 106 19.31 2.85 -6.76
N GLY A 107 19.82 4.04 -6.42
CA GLY A 107 19.66 5.22 -7.25
C GLY A 107 20.26 5.04 -8.64
N PHE A 108 21.44 4.46 -8.70
CA PHE A 108 22.10 4.18 -9.98
C PHE A 108 21.35 3.14 -10.81
N PHE A 109 20.82 2.07 -10.19
CA PHE A 109 19.96 1.10 -10.85
C PHE A 109 18.68 1.75 -11.39
N ASN A 110 17.99 2.55 -10.57
CA ASN A 110 16.76 3.23 -10.96
C ASN A 110 17.00 4.21 -12.12
N ALA A 111 18.05 5.00 -12.06
CA ALA A 111 18.45 5.88 -13.15
C ALA A 111 18.79 5.11 -14.45
N SER A 112 19.51 4.00 -14.31
CA SER A 112 19.91 3.16 -15.43
C SER A 112 18.73 2.50 -16.14
N GLN A 113 17.78 1.94 -15.37
CA GLN A 113 16.60 1.30 -15.97
C GLN A 113 15.67 2.33 -16.65
N PHE A 114 15.55 3.55 -16.11
CA PHE A 114 14.85 4.65 -16.76
C PHE A 114 15.58 5.08 -18.04
N ALA A 115 16.90 5.23 -18.00
CA ALA A 115 17.72 5.57 -19.17
C ALA A 115 17.57 4.55 -20.31
N ILE A 116 17.62 3.25 -20.00
CA ILE A 116 17.41 2.18 -20.99
C ILE A 116 16.01 2.28 -21.61
N SER A 117 14.98 2.41 -20.78
CA SER A 117 13.59 2.49 -21.22
C SER A 117 13.34 3.74 -22.06
N THR A 118 13.91 4.87 -21.66
CA THR A 118 13.81 6.16 -22.36
C THR A 118 14.52 6.13 -23.70
N PHE A 119 15.74 5.57 -23.73
CA PHE A 119 16.50 5.45 -24.98
C PHE A 119 15.76 4.60 -26.01
N LEU A 120 15.31 3.41 -25.63
CA LEU A 120 14.58 2.51 -26.53
C LEU A 120 13.27 3.13 -27.02
N ALA A 121 12.49 3.73 -26.11
CA ALA A 121 11.25 4.41 -26.47
C ALA A 121 11.50 5.60 -27.40
N GLY A 122 12.54 6.40 -27.12
CA GLY A 122 12.93 7.54 -27.94
C GLY A 122 13.37 7.12 -29.33
N MET A 123 14.15 6.02 -29.46
CA MET A 123 14.54 5.47 -30.76
C MET A 123 13.32 5.01 -31.58
N VAL A 124 12.36 4.33 -30.92
CA VAL A 124 11.11 3.90 -31.58
C VAL A 124 10.28 5.11 -32.01
N PHE A 125 10.17 6.13 -31.15
CA PHE A 125 9.49 7.37 -31.50
C PHE A 125 10.10 8.04 -32.71
N GLN A 126 11.43 8.13 -32.74
CA GLN A 126 12.18 8.72 -33.88
C GLN A 126 12.02 7.94 -35.17
N VAL A 127 11.98 6.62 -35.14
CA VAL A 127 11.78 5.77 -36.34
C VAL A 127 10.45 6.05 -37.02
N PHE A 128 9.37 6.22 -36.25
CA PHE A 128 8.02 6.47 -36.79
C PHE A 128 7.77 7.94 -37.13
N GLN A 129 8.30 8.88 -36.34
CA GLN A 129 8.09 10.33 -36.52
C GLN A 129 9.14 10.96 -37.48
N GLY A 130 10.30 10.35 -37.62
CA GLY A 130 11.47 10.97 -38.23
C GLY A 130 12.09 12.04 -37.30
N TYR A 131 12.93 12.92 -37.85
CA TYR A 131 13.59 14.00 -37.08
C TYR A 131 12.71 15.24 -36.87
N ARG A 132 11.41 15.17 -37.17
CA ARG A 132 10.47 16.27 -37.01
C ARG A 132 9.76 16.15 -35.66
N TYR A 133 10.13 16.99 -34.70
CA TYR A 133 9.50 17.07 -33.37
C TYR A 133 8.29 18.01 -33.34
N GLU A 134 7.66 18.29 -34.49
CA GLU A 134 6.50 19.14 -34.59
C GLU A 134 5.22 18.30 -34.64
N PHE A 135 4.29 18.65 -33.79
CA PHE A 135 2.97 18.08 -33.79
C PHE A 135 2.16 18.65 -34.96
N VAL A 136 1.68 17.78 -35.82
CA VAL A 136 0.76 18.13 -36.90
C VAL A 136 -0.55 17.38 -36.73
N TRP A 137 -1.62 18.10 -36.57
CA TRP A 137 -2.97 17.52 -36.44
C TRP A 137 -3.28 16.64 -37.69
N GLY A 138 -3.80 15.41 -37.42
CA GLY A 138 -4.11 14.45 -38.51
C GLY A 138 -2.92 13.63 -38.98
N ASN A 139 -1.71 13.83 -38.46
CA ASN A 139 -0.56 13.00 -38.80
C ASN A 139 -0.61 11.67 -38.03
N TYR A 140 -1.09 10.59 -38.71
CA TYR A 140 -1.18 9.27 -38.10
C TYR A 140 0.20 8.68 -37.70
N HIS A 141 1.26 9.07 -38.34
CA HIS A 141 2.62 8.65 -37.95
C HIS A 141 3.00 9.17 -36.58
N PHE A 142 2.57 10.38 -36.20
CA PHE A 142 2.81 10.94 -34.88
C PHE A 142 2.06 10.14 -33.81
N TYR A 143 0.78 9.82 -34.05
CA TYR A 143 0.02 8.99 -33.11
C TYR A 143 0.57 7.59 -32.98
N LEU A 144 1.01 6.98 -34.09
CA LEU A 144 1.64 5.67 -34.08
C LEU A 144 2.99 5.71 -33.33
N ALA A 145 3.79 6.76 -33.53
CA ALA A 145 5.04 6.97 -32.80
C ALA A 145 4.82 7.06 -31.28
N ILE A 146 3.81 7.81 -30.86
CA ILE A 146 3.42 7.93 -29.44
C ILE A 146 3.03 6.55 -28.89
N VAL A 147 2.07 5.87 -29.54
CA VAL A 147 1.55 4.58 -29.02
C VAL A 147 2.65 3.53 -28.96
N SER A 148 3.48 3.40 -30.02
CA SER A 148 4.55 2.41 -30.03
C SER A 148 5.64 2.74 -29.01
N SER A 149 6.03 3.99 -28.88
CA SER A 149 7.08 4.37 -27.92
C SER A 149 6.65 4.20 -26.47
N ILE A 150 5.38 4.50 -26.11
CA ILE A 150 4.90 4.26 -24.75
C ILE A 150 4.80 2.77 -24.42
N VAL A 151 4.37 1.94 -25.37
CA VAL A 151 4.34 0.49 -25.18
C VAL A 151 5.76 -0.06 -24.94
N ILE A 152 6.75 0.38 -25.71
CA ILE A 152 8.14 -0.03 -25.53
C ILE A 152 8.69 0.46 -24.20
N PHE A 153 8.42 1.72 -23.81
CA PHE A 153 8.81 2.24 -22.51
C PHE A 153 8.23 1.37 -21.38
N PHE A 154 6.91 1.14 -21.41
CA PHE A 154 6.22 0.32 -20.42
C PHE A 154 6.79 -1.08 -20.31
N LEU A 155 6.90 -1.80 -21.43
CA LEU A 155 7.40 -3.17 -21.45
C LEU A 155 8.84 -3.26 -20.94
N CYS A 156 9.70 -2.35 -21.34
CA CYS A 156 11.09 -2.32 -20.91
C CYS A 156 11.18 -1.99 -19.40
N ASN A 157 10.54 -0.90 -18.95
CA ASN A 157 10.59 -0.45 -17.57
C ASN A 157 9.98 -1.49 -16.62
N ALA A 158 8.77 -1.99 -16.93
CA ALA A 158 8.09 -3.00 -16.12
C ALA A 158 8.93 -4.30 -16.04
N SER A 159 9.52 -4.74 -17.16
CA SER A 159 10.36 -5.95 -17.17
C SER A 159 11.60 -5.80 -16.30
N LEU A 160 12.28 -4.66 -16.38
CA LEU A 160 13.49 -4.39 -15.58
C LEU A 160 13.18 -4.30 -14.08
N VAL A 161 12.10 -3.62 -13.70
CA VAL A 161 11.68 -3.50 -12.30
C VAL A 161 11.19 -4.84 -11.76
N LEU A 162 10.25 -5.51 -12.45
CA LEU A 162 9.70 -6.80 -12.00
C LEU A 162 10.77 -7.90 -11.99
N GLY A 163 11.79 -7.82 -12.86
CA GLY A 163 12.95 -8.70 -12.81
C GLY A 163 13.71 -8.57 -11.48
N ALA A 164 14.00 -7.35 -11.06
CA ALA A 164 14.67 -7.09 -9.78
C ALA A 164 13.80 -7.54 -8.57
N VAL A 165 12.49 -7.22 -8.58
CA VAL A 165 11.55 -7.61 -7.53
C VAL A 165 11.41 -9.13 -7.46
N SER A 166 11.33 -9.83 -8.60
CA SER A 166 11.28 -11.29 -8.66
C SER A 166 12.49 -11.96 -8.02
N LEU A 167 13.69 -11.44 -8.30
CA LEU A 167 14.94 -11.93 -7.70
C LEU A 167 15.01 -11.64 -6.19
N GLN A 168 14.49 -10.50 -5.75
CA GLN A 168 14.47 -10.09 -4.34
C GLN A 168 13.47 -10.91 -3.52
N SER A 169 12.22 -11.05 -4.01
CA SER A 169 11.11 -11.68 -3.28
C SER A 169 11.02 -13.20 -3.44
N ARG A 170 11.85 -13.79 -4.34
CA ARG A 170 11.90 -15.22 -4.64
C ARG A 170 10.64 -15.80 -5.31
N ILE A 171 9.79 -14.94 -5.85
CA ILE A 171 8.58 -15.34 -6.58
C ILE A 171 8.92 -15.33 -8.09
N PRO A 172 8.52 -16.34 -8.87
CA PRO A 172 8.80 -16.38 -10.31
C PRO A 172 8.27 -15.14 -11.04
N PHE A 173 9.06 -14.60 -11.98
CA PHE A 173 8.71 -13.42 -12.78
C PHE A 173 7.29 -13.48 -13.37
N ARG A 174 6.89 -14.66 -13.90
CA ARG A 174 5.56 -14.87 -14.48
C ARG A 174 4.41 -14.62 -13.49
N VAL A 175 4.62 -14.90 -12.21
CA VAL A 175 3.60 -14.70 -11.15
C VAL A 175 3.45 -13.22 -10.87
N PHE A 176 4.56 -12.49 -10.72
CA PHE A 176 4.55 -11.04 -10.56
C PHE A 176 3.96 -10.35 -11.79
N TRP A 177 4.37 -10.76 -12.99
CA TRP A 177 3.84 -10.18 -14.21
C TRP A 177 2.30 -10.28 -14.27
N LYS A 178 1.72 -11.44 -13.92
CA LYS A 178 0.26 -11.61 -13.91
C LYS A 178 -0.44 -10.83 -12.79
N LYS A 179 0.19 -10.67 -11.63
CA LYS A 179 -0.43 -10.05 -10.45
C LYS A 179 -0.31 -8.52 -10.49
N ASP A 180 0.87 -8.01 -10.77
CA ASP A 180 1.21 -6.60 -10.54
C ASP A 180 1.24 -5.77 -11.82
N VAL A 181 1.31 -6.40 -13.02
CA VAL A 181 1.36 -5.68 -14.30
C VAL A 181 0.14 -4.79 -14.52
N ASN A 182 -1.05 -5.20 -14.10
CA ASN A 182 -2.27 -4.41 -14.24
C ASN A 182 -2.19 -3.10 -13.45
N GLY A 183 -1.67 -3.13 -12.22
CA GLY A 183 -1.48 -1.94 -11.40
C GLY A 183 -0.49 -0.97 -12.02
N ILE A 184 0.64 -1.48 -12.51
CA ILE A 184 1.64 -0.70 -13.23
C ILE A 184 1.05 -0.11 -14.52
N LEU A 185 0.30 -0.89 -15.29
CA LEU A 185 -0.33 -0.46 -16.53
C LEU A 185 -1.34 0.67 -16.31
N ILE A 186 -2.19 0.57 -15.28
CA ILE A 186 -3.13 1.62 -14.88
C ILE A 186 -2.39 2.92 -14.56
N GLN A 187 -1.27 2.84 -13.83
CA GLN A 187 -0.44 4.00 -13.49
C GLN A 187 0.10 4.70 -14.74
N TYR A 188 0.67 3.93 -15.70
CA TYR A 188 1.17 4.50 -16.95
C TYR A 188 0.06 5.11 -17.79
N PHE A 189 -1.09 4.42 -17.87
CA PHE A 189 -2.26 4.91 -18.60
C PHE A 189 -2.80 6.22 -18.01
N ALA A 190 -2.81 6.36 -16.68
CA ALA A 190 -3.24 7.58 -16.00
C ALA A 190 -2.25 8.76 -16.20
N LEU A 191 -0.94 8.50 -16.23
CA LEU A 191 0.09 9.53 -16.35
C LEU A 191 0.43 9.90 -17.80
N PHE A 192 0.08 9.06 -18.76
CA PHE A 192 0.38 9.31 -20.17
C PHE A 192 -0.28 10.58 -20.73
N PRO A 193 -1.60 10.86 -20.50
CA PRO A 193 -2.20 12.12 -20.95
C PRO A 193 -1.49 13.35 -20.37
N LEU A 194 -1.01 13.24 -19.14
CA LEU A 194 -0.24 14.32 -18.51
C LEU A 194 1.09 14.59 -19.24
N SER A 195 1.76 13.53 -19.74
CA SER A 195 2.99 13.69 -20.54
C SER A 195 2.73 14.48 -21.82
N VAL A 196 1.60 14.20 -22.47
CA VAL A 196 1.20 14.90 -23.70
C VAL A 196 0.82 16.35 -23.41
N LEU A 197 0.11 16.60 -22.30
CA LEU A 197 -0.20 17.97 -21.84
C LEU A 197 1.06 18.78 -21.53
N LEU A 198 2.03 18.19 -20.85
CA LEU A 198 3.32 18.84 -20.55
C LEU A 198 4.09 19.15 -21.86
N TYR A 199 4.05 18.23 -22.83
CA TYR A 199 4.61 18.49 -24.17
C TYR A 199 3.96 19.71 -24.81
N PHE A 200 2.61 19.76 -24.89
CA PHE A 200 1.90 20.89 -25.48
C PHE A 200 2.13 22.19 -24.75
N ALA A 201 2.11 22.14 -23.41
CA ALA A 201 2.37 23.33 -22.59
C ALA A 201 3.76 23.90 -22.87
N TYR A 202 4.78 23.03 -22.97
CA TYR A 202 6.15 23.46 -23.26
C TYR A 202 6.29 24.00 -24.67
N VAL A 203 5.73 23.34 -25.67
CA VAL A 203 5.84 23.75 -27.10
C VAL A 203 5.19 25.11 -27.35
N ASN A 204 4.03 25.36 -26.74
CA ASN A 204 3.26 26.60 -27.00
C ASN A 204 3.65 27.77 -26.11
N VAL A 205 4.05 27.53 -24.86
CA VAL A 205 4.28 28.58 -23.84
C VAL A 205 5.69 28.51 -23.25
N GLY A 206 6.46 27.50 -23.60
CA GLY A 206 7.80 27.27 -23.05
C GLY A 206 7.80 26.85 -21.58
N PHE A 207 8.86 27.20 -20.87
CA PHE A 207 9.01 26.86 -19.45
C PHE A 207 7.82 27.33 -18.58
N VAL A 208 7.27 28.51 -18.85
CA VAL A 208 6.14 29.06 -18.09
C VAL A 208 4.91 28.15 -18.21
N GLY A 209 4.62 27.69 -19.45
CA GLY A 209 3.50 26.76 -19.68
C GLY A 209 3.68 25.46 -18.91
N MET A 210 4.89 24.87 -18.93
CA MET A 210 5.18 23.67 -18.15
C MET A 210 5.05 23.93 -16.65
N ALA A 211 5.56 25.05 -16.14
CA ALA A 211 5.49 25.40 -14.71
C ALA A 211 4.03 25.55 -14.23
N LEU A 212 3.16 26.18 -15.05
CA LEU A 212 1.74 26.35 -14.75
C LEU A 212 0.99 25.01 -14.55
N PHE A 213 1.43 23.93 -15.20
CA PHE A 213 0.89 22.59 -14.99
C PHE A 213 1.61 21.82 -13.88
N PHE A 214 2.93 21.95 -13.82
CA PHE A 214 3.75 21.19 -12.90
C PHE A 214 3.54 21.60 -11.43
N PHE A 215 3.47 22.91 -11.12
CA PHE A 215 3.30 23.36 -9.75
C PHE A 215 1.97 22.94 -9.11
N PRO A 216 0.79 23.17 -9.73
CA PRO A 216 -0.47 22.67 -9.17
C PRO A 216 -0.48 21.14 -8.98
N LEU A 217 0.13 20.40 -9.90
CA LEU A 217 0.27 18.96 -9.80
C LEU A 217 1.11 18.56 -8.59
N MET A 218 2.24 19.23 -8.35
CA MET A 218 3.10 18.99 -7.19
C MET A 218 2.40 19.34 -5.88
N VAL A 219 1.61 20.43 -5.85
CA VAL A 219 0.81 20.79 -4.67
C VAL A 219 -0.24 19.73 -4.40
N ALA A 220 -1.01 19.32 -5.40
CA ALA A 220 -2.02 18.26 -5.27
C ALA A 220 -1.38 16.95 -4.77
N ARG A 221 -0.25 16.57 -5.33
CA ARG A 221 0.52 15.40 -4.94
C ARG A 221 1.02 15.48 -3.50
N TYR A 222 1.58 16.61 -3.11
CA TYR A 222 2.05 16.83 -1.74
C TYR A 222 0.90 16.78 -0.73
N SER A 223 -0.25 17.39 -1.08
CA SER A 223 -1.46 17.33 -0.25
C SER A 223 -1.98 15.89 -0.11
N PHE A 224 -1.96 15.11 -1.19
CA PHE A 224 -2.35 13.71 -1.14
C PHE A 224 -1.37 12.88 -0.29
N LYS A 225 -0.06 13.12 -0.41
CA LYS A 225 0.95 12.50 0.46
C LYS A 225 0.68 12.81 1.93
N LEU A 226 0.47 14.08 2.28
CA LEU A 226 0.15 14.49 3.65
C LEU A 226 -1.10 13.77 4.17
N PHE A 227 -2.13 13.64 3.34
CA PHE A 227 -3.35 12.93 3.70
C PHE A 227 -3.09 11.45 4.02
N VAL A 228 -2.32 10.76 3.17
CA VAL A 228 -1.96 9.34 3.39
C VAL A 228 -1.08 9.18 4.63
N ASP A 229 -0.07 10.02 4.79
CA ASP A 229 0.84 9.99 5.94
C ASP A 229 0.09 10.28 7.26
N THR A 230 -0.87 11.20 7.24
CA THR A 230 -1.72 11.51 8.40
C THR A 230 -2.61 10.32 8.77
N LYS A 231 -3.25 9.68 7.79
CA LYS A 231 -4.05 8.46 8.05
C LYS A 231 -3.20 7.34 8.65
N ARG A 232 -2.01 7.12 8.11
CA ARG A 232 -1.07 6.12 8.62
C ARG A 232 -0.66 6.43 10.06
N MET A 233 -0.31 7.67 10.35
CA MET A 233 0.05 8.12 11.69
C MET A 233 -1.09 7.92 12.69
N HIS A 234 -2.34 8.22 12.31
CA HIS A 234 -3.51 7.94 13.15
C HIS A 234 -3.59 6.45 13.51
N MET A 235 -3.43 5.57 12.52
CA MET A 235 -3.46 4.12 12.75
C MET A 235 -2.32 3.65 13.67
N GLU A 236 -1.11 4.16 13.46
CA GLU A 236 0.05 3.83 14.30
C GLU A 236 -0.14 4.29 15.76
N LEU A 237 -0.71 5.49 15.97
CA LEU A 237 -1.06 5.99 17.31
C LEU A 237 -2.13 5.12 18.00
N LEU A 238 -3.18 4.72 17.26
CA LEU A 238 -4.20 3.85 17.81
C LEU A 238 -3.65 2.48 18.20
N ARG A 239 -2.79 1.90 17.36
CA ARG A 239 -2.10 0.63 17.68
C ARG A 239 -1.16 0.77 18.90
N ALA A 240 -0.46 1.89 19.03
CA ALA A 240 0.38 2.15 20.19
C ALA A 240 -0.45 2.29 21.48
N LEU A 241 -1.59 3.00 21.41
CA LEU A 241 -2.53 3.12 22.54
C LEU A 241 -3.08 1.75 22.96
N THR A 242 -3.53 0.95 21.99
CA THR A 242 -4.03 -0.41 22.25
C THR A 242 -2.96 -1.31 22.84
N ALA A 243 -1.73 -1.23 22.33
CA ALA A 243 -0.61 -1.99 22.90
C ALA A 243 -0.32 -1.60 24.37
N ALA A 244 -0.54 -0.33 24.74
CA ALA A 244 -0.42 0.11 26.13
C ALA A 244 -1.56 -0.44 27.02
N VAL A 245 -2.78 -0.59 26.48
CA VAL A 245 -3.90 -1.24 27.17
C VAL A 245 -3.67 -2.75 27.27
N ASP A 246 -3.24 -3.40 26.20
CA ASP A 246 -2.88 -4.82 26.16
C ASP A 246 -1.76 -5.14 27.17
N ALA A 247 -0.86 -4.19 27.47
CA ALA A 247 0.19 -4.39 28.46
C ALA A 247 -0.34 -4.51 29.90
N LYS A 248 -1.58 -4.02 30.17
CA LYS A 248 -2.27 -4.21 31.47
C LYS A 248 -2.88 -5.60 31.61
N ASP A 249 -3.24 -6.24 30.50
CA ASP A 249 -3.76 -7.60 30.44
C ASP A 249 -2.69 -8.53 29.85
N PRO A 250 -2.00 -9.33 30.67
CA PRO A 250 -0.87 -10.16 30.24
C PRO A 250 -1.21 -11.15 29.11
N TYR A 251 -2.50 -11.38 28.88
CA TYR A 251 -3.03 -12.40 27.97
C TYR A 251 -3.39 -11.87 26.59
N THR A 252 -3.37 -10.54 26.41
CA THR A 252 -3.81 -9.88 25.17
C THR A 252 -2.67 -9.42 24.25
N ARG A 253 -1.41 -9.82 24.52
CA ARG A 253 -0.30 -9.40 23.66
C ARG A 253 -0.56 -9.78 22.20
N GLY A 254 -0.70 -8.76 21.33
CA GLY A 254 -0.96 -8.91 19.91
C GLY A 254 -2.37 -9.40 19.55
N HIS A 255 -3.24 -9.62 20.52
CA HIS A 255 -4.63 -10.02 20.34
C HIS A 255 -5.38 -9.05 19.43
N SER A 256 -5.42 -7.78 19.79
CA SER A 256 -6.15 -6.77 19.01
C SER A 256 -5.67 -6.68 17.55
N SER A 257 -4.38 -6.91 17.29
CA SER A 257 -3.84 -6.97 15.91
C SER A 257 -4.33 -8.21 15.17
N ARG A 258 -4.39 -9.37 15.82
CA ARG A 258 -4.89 -10.61 15.21
C ARG A 258 -6.40 -10.55 14.97
N VAL A 259 -7.16 -10.04 15.92
CA VAL A 259 -8.60 -9.78 15.77
C VAL A 259 -8.87 -8.83 14.61
N SER A 260 -8.11 -7.75 14.50
CA SER A 260 -8.21 -6.80 13.37
C SER A 260 -7.93 -7.48 12.03
N GLN A 261 -6.85 -8.26 11.95
CA GLN A 261 -6.49 -8.98 10.72
C GLN A 261 -7.57 -9.98 10.30
N LEU A 262 -8.11 -10.74 11.26
CA LEU A 262 -9.15 -11.72 11.00
C LEU A 262 -10.46 -11.04 10.59
N SER A 263 -10.84 -9.97 11.26
CA SER A 263 -12.01 -9.15 10.92
C SER A 263 -11.93 -8.61 9.50
N LEU A 264 -10.76 -8.12 9.08
CA LEU A 264 -10.54 -7.64 7.71
C LEU A 264 -10.64 -8.78 6.68
N TRP A 265 -10.13 -9.97 6.97
CA TRP A 265 -10.29 -11.12 6.08
C TRP A 265 -11.75 -11.52 5.89
N ILE A 266 -12.53 -11.52 6.98
CA ILE A 266 -13.98 -11.78 6.94
C ILE A 266 -14.67 -10.70 6.10
N ALA A 267 -14.40 -9.42 6.36
CA ALA A 267 -15.00 -8.31 5.66
C ALA A 267 -14.67 -8.28 4.15
N GLU A 268 -13.44 -8.63 3.78
CA GLU A 268 -13.01 -8.78 2.38
C GLU A 268 -13.82 -9.88 1.68
N LYS A 269 -13.95 -11.04 2.32
CA LYS A 269 -14.69 -12.20 1.78
C LYS A 269 -16.19 -11.92 1.68
N MET A 270 -16.76 -11.14 2.60
CA MET A 270 -18.14 -10.68 2.57
C MET A 270 -18.39 -9.53 1.58
N GLY A 271 -17.33 -8.97 0.96
CA GLY A 271 -17.45 -7.88 -0.01
C GLY A 271 -17.81 -6.52 0.60
N LEU A 272 -17.44 -6.25 1.86
CA LEU A 272 -17.66 -4.95 2.47
C LEU A 272 -16.90 -3.85 1.74
N SER A 273 -17.54 -2.68 1.62
CA SER A 273 -16.91 -1.49 1.01
C SER A 273 -15.67 -1.04 1.79
N GLU A 274 -14.78 -0.30 1.13
CA GLU A 274 -13.55 0.21 1.74
C GLU A 274 -13.82 1.02 3.01
N LYS A 275 -14.85 1.90 2.98
CA LYS A 275 -15.24 2.68 4.17
C LYS A 275 -15.64 1.77 5.34
N ARG A 276 -16.41 0.71 5.10
CA ARG A 276 -16.84 -0.21 6.15
C ARG A 276 -15.66 -1.04 6.69
N ARG A 277 -14.72 -1.42 5.82
CA ARG A 277 -13.50 -2.13 6.23
C ARG A 277 -12.60 -1.24 7.10
N GLU A 278 -12.47 0.05 6.77
CA GLU A 278 -11.73 1.02 7.60
C GLU A 278 -12.36 1.17 9.00
N LEU A 279 -13.68 1.34 9.08
CA LEU A 279 -14.40 1.41 10.37
C LEU A 279 -14.20 0.13 11.20
N LEU A 280 -14.27 -1.02 10.55
CA LEU A 280 -14.05 -2.32 11.18
C LEU A 280 -12.62 -2.49 11.69
N GLU A 281 -11.61 -2.04 10.93
CA GLU A 281 -10.21 -2.07 11.37
C GLU A 281 -10.00 -1.26 12.64
N TYR A 282 -10.53 -0.02 12.68
CA TYR A 282 -10.47 0.80 13.88
C TYR A 282 -11.20 0.15 15.06
N ALA A 283 -12.39 -0.39 14.83
CA ALA A 283 -13.17 -1.03 15.87
C ALA A 283 -12.48 -2.27 16.44
N ALA A 284 -11.94 -3.12 15.58
CA ALA A 284 -11.25 -4.32 16.00
C ALA A 284 -9.94 -4.04 16.77
N ILE A 285 -9.24 -2.95 16.43
CA ILE A 285 -8.08 -2.51 17.20
C ILE A 285 -8.52 -1.97 18.57
N LEU A 286 -9.61 -1.22 18.65
CA LEU A 286 -10.04 -0.48 19.84
C LEU A 286 -11.10 -1.19 20.69
N HIS A 287 -11.57 -2.41 20.32
CA HIS A 287 -12.71 -3.06 20.96
C HIS A 287 -12.53 -3.18 22.48
N ASP A 288 -11.33 -3.47 22.92
CA ASP A 288 -10.93 -3.68 24.29
C ASP A 288 -10.36 -2.43 25.02
N VAL A 289 -10.33 -1.26 24.36
CA VAL A 289 -9.72 -0.05 24.93
C VAL A 289 -10.32 0.34 26.29
N GLY A 290 -11.58 0.00 26.52
CA GLY A 290 -12.27 0.28 27.77
C GLY A 290 -11.74 -0.49 28.98
N LYS A 291 -10.95 -1.55 28.79
CA LYS A 291 -10.23 -2.25 29.87
C LYS A 291 -9.30 -1.32 30.67
N ILE A 292 -8.93 -0.17 30.12
CA ILE A 292 -8.16 0.84 30.84
C ILE A 292 -8.89 1.30 32.11
N GLY A 293 -10.23 1.27 32.14
CA GLY A 293 -11.04 1.61 33.26
C GLY A 293 -11.23 0.48 34.30
N VAL A 294 -10.74 -0.72 34.03
CA VAL A 294 -10.81 -1.87 34.93
C VAL A 294 -9.55 -1.92 35.79
N ALA A 295 -9.72 -2.19 37.09
CA ALA A 295 -8.60 -2.28 38.02
C ALA A 295 -7.68 -3.46 37.68
N ASP A 296 -6.35 -3.23 37.71
CA ASP A 296 -5.34 -4.24 37.38
C ASP A 296 -5.47 -5.51 38.22
N ALA A 297 -5.86 -5.39 39.48
CA ALA A 297 -6.09 -6.53 40.35
C ALA A 297 -7.20 -7.48 39.86
N ILE A 298 -8.15 -6.98 39.04
CA ILE A 298 -9.23 -7.79 38.48
C ILE A 298 -8.73 -8.41 37.15
N LEU A 299 -8.08 -7.63 36.29
CA LEU A 299 -7.58 -8.09 34.98
C LEU A 299 -6.47 -9.14 35.11
N SER A 300 -5.57 -8.98 36.08
CA SER A 300 -4.44 -9.87 36.30
C SER A 300 -4.74 -11.00 37.31
N LYS A 301 -5.98 -11.18 37.76
CA LYS A 301 -6.33 -12.17 38.75
C LYS A 301 -6.09 -13.59 38.28
N ASN A 302 -5.21 -14.30 38.99
CA ASN A 302 -4.97 -15.73 38.79
C ASN A 302 -6.10 -16.53 39.51
N GLY A 303 -7.23 -16.79 38.82
CA GLY A 303 -8.31 -17.59 39.39
C GLY A 303 -9.67 -17.21 38.79
N ARG A 304 -10.72 -17.88 39.29
CA ARG A 304 -12.08 -17.52 38.87
C ARG A 304 -12.46 -16.16 39.39
N LEU A 305 -13.03 -15.33 38.50
CA LEU A 305 -13.62 -14.05 38.89
C LEU A 305 -14.88 -14.27 39.72
N SER A 306 -15.13 -13.40 40.73
CA SER A 306 -16.43 -13.35 41.36
C SER A 306 -17.48 -12.79 40.40
N VAL A 307 -18.76 -12.91 40.79
CA VAL A 307 -19.86 -12.35 39.98
C VAL A 307 -19.71 -10.83 39.84
N GLU A 308 -19.33 -10.17 40.95
CA GLU A 308 -19.12 -8.72 41.01
C GLU A 308 -17.94 -8.28 40.15
N GLU A 309 -16.80 -8.99 40.22
CA GLU A 309 -15.62 -8.72 39.38
C GLU A 309 -15.93 -8.90 37.90
N TYR A 310 -16.71 -9.93 37.56
CA TYR A 310 -17.13 -10.16 36.17
C TYR A 310 -18.06 -9.04 35.66
N GLN A 311 -18.94 -8.50 36.52
CA GLN A 311 -19.78 -7.34 36.17
C GLN A 311 -18.93 -6.09 35.89
N ILE A 312 -17.85 -5.87 36.66
CA ILE A 312 -16.92 -4.75 36.39
C ILE A 312 -16.25 -4.90 35.03
N ILE A 313 -15.83 -6.12 34.65
CA ILE A 313 -15.26 -6.36 33.32
C ILE A 313 -16.29 -6.07 32.22
N LYS A 314 -17.55 -6.45 32.40
CA LYS A 314 -18.62 -6.18 31.43
C LYS A 314 -18.89 -4.70 31.14
N GLU A 315 -18.37 -3.79 31.98
CA GLU A 315 -18.47 -2.35 31.75
C GLU A 315 -17.49 -1.84 30.67
N HIS A 316 -16.46 -2.64 30.27
CA HIS A 316 -15.43 -2.14 29.32
C HIS A 316 -15.99 -1.72 27.96
N PRO A 317 -17.05 -2.34 27.36
CA PRO A 317 -17.60 -1.83 26.11
C PRO A 317 -18.22 -0.44 26.26
N VAL A 318 -18.85 -0.16 27.41
CA VAL A 318 -19.44 1.15 27.72
C VAL A 318 -18.35 2.19 27.94
N ILE A 319 -17.29 1.83 28.67
CA ILE A 319 -16.14 2.70 28.91
C ILE A 319 -15.43 2.95 27.56
N GLY A 320 -15.21 1.91 26.78
CA GLY A 320 -14.60 1.99 25.43
C GLY A 320 -15.42 2.90 24.50
N HIS A 321 -16.73 2.73 24.44
CA HIS A 321 -17.62 3.61 23.69
C HIS A 321 -17.45 5.09 24.07
N ARG A 322 -17.35 5.38 25.39
CA ARG A 322 -17.15 6.76 25.87
C ARG A 322 -15.80 7.33 25.45
N ILE A 323 -14.73 6.53 25.53
CA ILE A 323 -13.37 6.93 25.14
C ILE A 323 -13.31 7.20 23.64
N VAL A 324 -13.75 6.23 22.84
CA VAL A 324 -13.69 6.28 21.38
C VAL A 324 -14.63 7.36 20.81
N GLY A 325 -15.83 7.47 21.37
CA GLY A 325 -16.84 8.45 20.96
C GLY A 325 -16.47 9.91 21.26
N GLY A 326 -15.48 10.14 22.11
CA GLY A 326 -14.88 11.46 22.34
C GLY A 326 -14.08 12.00 21.15
N VAL A 327 -13.78 11.16 20.16
CA VAL A 327 -13.03 11.52 18.95
C VAL A 327 -13.99 11.56 17.76
N ASP A 328 -14.13 12.73 17.12
CA ASP A 328 -15.18 12.94 16.11
C ASP A 328 -15.19 11.93 14.97
N PHE A 329 -14.03 11.59 14.41
CA PHE A 329 -13.95 10.65 13.28
C PHE A 329 -14.14 9.17 13.69
N LEU A 330 -14.19 8.86 14.99
CA LEU A 330 -14.39 7.52 15.55
C LEU A 330 -15.82 7.29 16.10
N LYS A 331 -16.76 8.21 15.95
CA LYS A 331 -18.11 8.07 16.47
C LYS A 331 -18.85 6.82 15.98
N GLU A 332 -18.72 6.52 14.66
CA GLU A 332 -19.30 5.28 14.09
C GLU A 332 -18.57 4.03 14.65
N VAL A 333 -17.27 4.13 14.93
CA VAL A 333 -16.47 3.06 15.54
C VAL A 333 -16.90 2.78 16.98
N ALA A 334 -17.25 3.83 17.73
CA ALA A 334 -17.70 3.69 19.12
C ALA A 334 -18.94 2.79 19.25
N GLU A 335 -19.90 2.87 18.31
CA GLU A 335 -21.07 2.00 18.29
C GLU A 335 -20.72 0.52 18.08
N ILE A 336 -19.69 0.25 17.29
CA ILE A 336 -19.20 -1.11 17.05
C ILE A 336 -18.50 -1.63 18.32
N VAL A 337 -17.65 -0.78 18.95
CA VAL A 337 -16.98 -1.09 20.22
C VAL A 337 -18.00 -1.37 21.33
N LEU A 338 -19.09 -0.61 21.38
CA LEU A 338 -20.16 -0.83 22.35
C LEU A 338 -20.82 -2.20 22.21
N ALA A 339 -20.96 -2.68 20.98
CA ALA A 339 -21.78 -3.84 20.65
C ALA A 339 -21.00 -5.14 20.41
N HIS A 340 -19.65 -5.14 20.54
CA HIS A 340 -18.83 -6.30 20.18
C HIS A 340 -19.02 -7.53 21.08
N HIS A 341 -19.63 -7.37 22.25
CA HIS A 341 -20.03 -8.46 23.14
C HIS A 341 -21.56 -8.71 23.17
N GLU A 342 -22.30 -8.05 22.29
CA GLU A 342 -23.69 -8.43 22.07
C GLU A 342 -23.76 -9.77 21.32
N ARG A 343 -24.80 -10.55 21.61
CA ARG A 343 -25.02 -11.87 21.02
C ARG A 343 -26.28 -11.86 20.19
N CYS A 344 -26.30 -12.58 19.08
CA CYS A 344 -27.48 -12.65 18.20
C CYS A 344 -28.72 -13.20 18.92
N ASP A 345 -28.53 -14.02 19.97
CA ASP A 345 -29.59 -14.57 20.81
C ASP A 345 -30.11 -13.60 21.89
N GLY A 346 -29.55 -12.38 22.00
CA GLY A 346 -29.94 -11.38 22.99
C GLY A 346 -29.38 -11.60 24.39
N ARG A 347 -28.51 -12.60 24.60
CA ARG A 347 -27.89 -12.90 25.92
C ARG A 347 -26.55 -12.18 26.12
N GLY A 348 -26.18 -11.30 25.19
CA GLY A 348 -24.96 -10.51 25.22
C GLY A 348 -25.03 -9.34 26.20
N TYR A 349 -24.01 -8.51 26.20
CA TYR A 349 -23.91 -7.30 26.99
C TYR A 349 -23.31 -6.14 26.20
N PRO A 350 -23.54 -4.88 26.56
CA PRO A 350 -24.17 -4.39 27.81
C PRO A 350 -25.70 -4.33 27.76
N TYR A 351 -26.33 -4.37 26.60
CA TYR A 351 -27.77 -4.09 26.46
C TYR A 351 -28.64 -5.28 26.06
N GLY A 352 -28.06 -6.43 25.75
CA GLY A 352 -28.79 -7.61 25.27
C GLY A 352 -29.50 -7.38 23.93
N LYS A 353 -28.81 -6.72 23.00
CA LYS A 353 -29.33 -6.50 21.63
C LYS A 353 -29.47 -7.83 20.89
N THR A 354 -30.55 -7.97 20.13
CA THR A 354 -30.75 -9.12 19.23
C THR A 354 -30.13 -8.86 17.87
N ASP A 355 -29.97 -9.91 17.06
CA ASP A 355 -29.26 -9.93 15.78
C ASP A 355 -29.50 -8.71 14.89
N GLU A 356 -30.77 -8.33 14.65
CA GLU A 356 -31.14 -7.20 13.80
C GLU A 356 -30.63 -5.83 14.26
N LYS A 357 -30.36 -5.70 15.59
CA LYS A 357 -29.94 -4.44 16.23
C LYS A 357 -28.43 -4.36 16.42
N ILE A 358 -27.69 -5.43 16.11
CA ILE A 358 -26.23 -5.46 16.22
C ILE A 358 -25.63 -5.07 14.88
N PRO A 359 -24.74 -4.06 14.82
CA PRO A 359 -24.02 -3.74 13.58
C PRO A 359 -23.26 -4.97 13.04
N LEU A 360 -23.25 -5.16 11.73
CA LEU A 360 -22.53 -6.28 11.11
C LEU A 360 -21.05 -6.28 11.47
N GLU A 361 -20.45 -5.10 11.56
CA GLU A 361 -19.06 -4.94 11.97
C GLU A 361 -18.81 -5.46 13.40
N ALA A 362 -19.75 -5.22 14.32
CA ALA A 362 -19.66 -5.74 15.68
C ALA A 362 -19.79 -7.27 15.73
N LYS A 363 -20.66 -7.85 14.90
CA LYS A 363 -20.77 -9.31 14.73
C LYS A 363 -19.47 -9.93 14.22
N ILE A 364 -18.80 -9.24 13.28
CA ILE A 364 -17.51 -9.68 12.74
C ILE A 364 -16.43 -9.62 13.82
N VAL A 365 -16.34 -8.50 14.57
CA VAL A 365 -15.38 -8.37 15.67
C VAL A 365 -15.61 -9.44 16.72
N ALA A 366 -16.87 -9.67 17.14
CA ALA A 366 -17.23 -10.71 18.13
C ALA A 366 -16.76 -12.11 17.71
N ALA A 367 -17.00 -12.50 16.45
CA ALA A 367 -16.58 -13.81 15.94
C ALA A 367 -15.05 -13.93 15.87
N ALA A 368 -14.36 -12.87 15.46
CA ALA A 368 -12.90 -12.83 15.41
C ALA A 368 -12.26 -12.85 16.80
N ASP A 369 -12.81 -12.10 17.75
CA ASP A 369 -12.36 -12.03 19.14
C ASP A 369 -12.45 -13.40 19.82
N VAL A 370 -13.62 -14.04 19.77
CA VAL A 370 -13.83 -15.36 20.39
C VAL A 370 -12.91 -16.41 19.74
N PHE A 371 -12.76 -16.39 18.42
CA PHE A 371 -11.89 -17.33 17.73
C PHE A 371 -10.41 -17.16 18.12
N ASP A 372 -9.90 -15.91 18.17
CA ASP A 372 -8.53 -15.64 18.62
C ASP A 372 -8.36 -16.02 20.10
N ALA A 373 -9.35 -15.70 20.93
CA ALA A 373 -9.34 -16.09 22.34
C ALA A 373 -9.30 -17.61 22.57
N LEU A 374 -9.97 -18.39 21.73
CA LEU A 374 -9.95 -19.85 21.79
C LEU A 374 -8.63 -20.45 21.32
N THR A 375 -8.03 -19.88 20.29
CA THR A 375 -6.80 -20.38 19.66
C THR A 375 -5.52 -19.80 20.26
N SER A 376 -5.62 -18.91 21.25
CA SER A 376 -4.47 -18.36 22.00
C SER A 376 -4.27 -19.07 23.33
N GLU A 377 -3.01 -19.15 23.81
CA GLU A 377 -2.69 -19.68 25.14
C GLU A 377 -3.24 -18.77 26.22
N ARG A 378 -3.85 -19.37 27.26
CA ARG A 378 -4.32 -18.68 28.46
C ARG A 378 -3.86 -19.42 29.71
N PRO A 379 -3.70 -18.77 30.88
CA PRO A 379 -3.15 -19.38 32.09
C PRO A 379 -3.86 -20.63 32.57
N TYR A 380 -5.13 -20.74 32.22
CA TYR A 380 -5.99 -21.82 32.69
C TYR A 380 -6.32 -22.85 31.60
N ARG A 381 -5.83 -22.63 30.38
CA ARG A 381 -6.22 -23.45 29.24
C ARG A 381 -5.18 -23.36 28.13
N ARG A 382 -4.75 -24.51 27.59
CA ARG A 382 -3.99 -24.56 26.33
C ARG A 382 -4.75 -23.91 25.19
N ALA A 383 -4.03 -23.41 24.19
CA ALA A 383 -4.66 -23.04 22.94
C ALA A 383 -5.41 -24.24 22.32
N TYR A 384 -6.61 -24.03 21.85
CA TYR A 384 -7.33 -25.01 21.04
C TYR A 384 -6.75 -25.08 19.63
N THR A 385 -6.85 -26.24 19.00
CA THR A 385 -6.64 -26.31 17.56
C THR A 385 -7.75 -25.56 16.83
N VAL A 386 -7.57 -25.28 15.55
CA VAL A 386 -8.59 -24.62 14.72
C VAL A 386 -9.90 -25.41 14.74
N GLU A 387 -9.82 -26.74 14.64
CA GLU A 387 -10.96 -27.63 14.64
C GLU A 387 -11.68 -27.64 15.99
N GLU A 388 -10.93 -27.72 17.09
CA GLU A 388 -11.47 -27.64 18.44
C GLU A 388 -12.17 -26.30 18.68
N ALA A 389 -11.56 -25.18 18.25
CA ALA A 389 -12.15 -23.86 18.38
C ALA A 389 -13.50 -23.74 17.66
N PHE A 390 -13.58 -24.24 16.42
CA PHE A 390 -14.84 -24.25 15.69
C PHE A 390 -15.92 -25.13 16.36
N GLN A 391 -15.55 -26.29 16.91
CA GLN A 391 -16.48 -27.14 17.64
C GLN A 391 -17.02 -26.43 18.88
N VAL A 392 -16.17 -25.70 19.64
CA VAL A 392 -16.62 -24.90 20.79
C VAL A 392 -17.59 -23.80 20.34
N MET A 393 -17.25 -23.06 19.29
CA MET A 393 -18.10 -21.98 18.76
C MET A 393 -19.45 -22.51 18.25
N GLU A 394 -19.52 -23.73 17.72
CA GLU A 394 -20.77 -24.34 17.24
C GLU A 394 -21.64 -24.86 18.38
N ASN A 395 -21.05 -25.54 19.35
CA ASN A 395 -21.77 -26.31 20.36
C ASN A 395 -22.05 -25.52 21.66
N GLU A 396 -21.05 -24.74 22.14
CA GLU A 396 -21.15 -24.04 23.42
C GLU A 396 -21.70 -22.61 23.25
N GLU A 397 -21.59 -22.05 22.04
CA GLU A 397 -21.95 -20.68 21.71
C GLU A 397 -23.10 -20.61 20.68
N GLU A 398 -23.98 -21.64 20.66
CA GLU A 398 -25.16 -21.67 19.78
C GLU A 398 -26.00 -20.39 19.95
N GLY A 399 -26.31 -19.73 18.81
CA GLY A 399 -27.01 -18.43 18.81
C GLY A 399 -26.16 -17.22 19.18
N HIS A 400 -24.88 -17.39 19.47
CA HIS A 400 -23.97 -16.27 19.77
C HIS A 400 -23.68 -15.46 18.50
N PHE A 401 -23.29 -16.15 17.44
CA PHE A 401 -22.79 -15.54 16.21
C PHE A 401 -23.86 -15.49 15.12
N ALA A 402 -23.76 -14.49 14.23
CA ALA A 402 -24.50 -14.52 12.96
C ALA A 402 -23.98 -15.65 12.10
N GLU A 403 -24.87 -16.51 11.59
CA GLU A 403 -24.52 -17.70 10.81
C GLU A 403 -23.65 -17.36 9.59
N GLU A 404 -24.01 -16.27 8.87
CA GLU A 404 -23.26 -15.82 7.70
C GLU A 404 -21.81 -15.45 8.04
N VAL A 405 -21.58 -14.74 9.17
CA VAL A 405 -20.24 -14.34 9.63
C VAL A 405 -19.42 -15.56 10.01
N PHE A 406 -20.04 -16.51 10.73
CA PHE A 406 -19.37 -17.73 11.16
C PHE A 406 -18.96 -18.64 10.00
N LEU A 407 -19.81 -18.80 8.98
CA LEU A 407 -19.48 -19.56 7.77
C LEU A 407 -18.32 -18.91 6.99
N VAL A 408 -18.32 -17.57 6.91
CA VAL A 408 -17.22 -16.86 6.27
C VAL A 408 -15.92 -16.98 7.07
N LEU A 409 -15.96 -16.89 8.41
CA LEU A 409 -14.81 -17.11 9.28
C LEU A 409 -14.18 -18.50 9.01
N LYS A 410 -14.96 -19.57 8.97
CA LYS A 410 -14.47 -20.91 8.63
C LYS A 410 -13.79 -20.96 7.27
N THR A 411 -14.38 -20.27 6.29
CA THR A 411 -13.86 -20.24 4.93
C THR A 411 -12.50 -19.53 4.86
N VAL A 412 -12.36 -18.35 5.49
CA VAL A 412 -11.12 -17.59 5.43
C VAL A 412 -9.98 -18.25 6.21
N ILE A 413 -10.29 -18.92 7.33
CA ILE A 413 -9.29 -19.68 8.09
C ILE A 413 -8.78 -20.86 7.25
N LYS A 414 -9.66 -21.56 6.55
CA LYS A 414 -9.27 -22.68 5.66
C LYS A 414 -8.42 -22.21 4.48
N GLU A 415 -8.70 -21.02 3.93
CA GLU A 415 -7.99 -20.47 2.77
C GLU A 415 -6.64 -19.86 3.14
N LYS A 416 -6.54 -19.15 4.26
CA LYS A 416 -5.37 -18.33 4.63
C LYS A 416 -4.50 -18.95 5.73
N GLY A 417 -5.03 -19.93 6.49
CA GLY A 417 -4.37 -20.51 7.67
C GLY A 417 -4.49 -19.66 8.92
N TRP A 418 -4.16 -20.27 10.09
CA TRP A 418 -4.16 -19.56 11.39
C TRP A 418 -3.10 -20.18 12.32
N PRO A 419 -2.33 -19.42 13.11
CA PRO A 419 -2.32 -17.94 13.14
C PRO A 419 -1.76 -17.34 11.85
N PRO A 420 -2.05 -16.06 11.55
CA PRO A 420 -1.46 -15.41 10.39
C PRO A 420 0.07 -15.41 10.53
N ASP A 421 0.78 -15.68 9.43
CA ASP A 421 2.23 -15.59 9.40
C ASP A 421 2.67 -14.22 9.90
N ALA A 422 3.58 -14.20 10.87
CA ALA A 422 4.19 -12.97 11.35
C ALA A 422 4.96 -12.32 10.18
N GLY A 423 4.37 -11.29 9.56
CA GLY A 423 4.91 -10.54 8.44
C GLY A 423 6.05 -9.61 8.83
#